data_700789d16cdf03c69707c09bbcaa534a
#
_entry.id   700789d16cdf03c69707c09bbcaa534a
#
_cell.length_a   1.000
_cell.length_b   1.000
_cell.length_c   1.000
_cell.angle_alpha   90.00
_cell.angle_beta   90.00
_cell.angle_gamma   90.00
#
_symmetry.space_group_name_H-M   'P 1'
#
loop_
_entity.id
_entity.type
_entity.pdbx_description
1 polymer ?
#
loop_
_entity_poly.entity_id
_entity_poly.type
_entity_poly.pdbx_seq_one_letter_code
_entity_poly.pdbx_strand_id
1 'polypeptide(L)'
;RGITEGEATPPGQDMWLTYSVNKEDIWVSRVPTPIRTTWTGPVSDNFDDMQPGGAIANWNIYSPRWARVYVNDTHQLCLTDSDRYDYARAIRVFEAKPRTDIALDIQVSAENDDPMEIDVTDRHGERIVCVSLHRGLVSADGKQVGSYTLGQWQHISIDIDHGRVSVCGHEVAALHTAQNPERLSIRTGQYRDLPNRQTPNQDPAPPLPGCDERIQPALYLVDNVTIK
;
A
#
# COMPACT_ATOMS: atom_id res chain seq x y z
N ARG A 1 22.05 0.72 9.60
CA ARG A 1 22.35 1.55 10.79
C ARG A 1 21.42 2.76 10.78
N GLY A 2 20.88 3.15 11.95
CA GLY A 2 20.16 4.41 12.15
C GLY A 2 21.14 5.52 12.51
N ILE A 3 20.91 6.69 11.99
CA ILE A 3 21.64 7.91 12.32
C ILE A 3 20.59 8.93 12.75
N THR A 4 20.83 9.59 13.88
CA THR A 4 20.02 10.72 14.32
C THR A 4 20.69 12.02 13.94
N GLU A 5 19.93 13.06 13.71
CA GLU A 5 20.47 14.39 13.48
C GLU A 5 21.22 14.87 14.74
N GLY A 6 22.50 15.16 14.60
CA GLY A 6 23.36 15.57 15.70
C GLY A 6 23.99 14.40 16.46
N GLU A 7 24.92 14.70 17.31
CA GLU A 7 25.71 13.73 18.10
C GLU A 7 24.93 13.13 19.28
N ALA A 8 23.80 13.70 19.63
CA ALA A 8 22.90 13.22 20.69
C ALA A 8 21.49 13.05 20.13
N THR A 9 20.78 12.05 20.62
CA THR A 9 19.37 11.82 20.28
C THR A 9 18.47 12.52 21.31
N PRO A 10 18.18 13.80 21.17
CA PRO A 10 17.18 14.41 22.05
C PRO A 10 15.80 13.86 21.67
N PRO A 11 14.90 13.72 22.65
CA PRO A 11 13.52 13.39 22.36
C PRO A 11 12.93 14.35 21.34
N GLY A 12 12.27 13.82 20.33
CA GLY A 12 11.57 14.61 19.31
C GLY A 12 12.35 14.91 18.03
N GLN A 13 13.56 14.40 17.87
CA GLN A 13 14.28 14.45 16.58
C GLN A 13 14.01 13.23 15.73
N ASP A 14 14.06 13.41 14.42
CA ASP A 14 13.88 12.33 13.48
C ASP A 14 15.10 11.39 13.45
N MET A 15 14.82 10.11 13.30
CA MET A 15 15.83 9.10 13.06
C MET A 15 15.92 8.84 11.54
N TRP A 16 17.13 8.90 11.00
CA TRP A 16 17.40 8.57 9.62
C TRP A 16 17.94 7.15 9.52
N LEU A 17 17.26 6.32 8.76
CA LEU A 17 17.66 4.93 8.50
C LEU A 17 18.19 4.81 7.07
N THR A 18 19.40 4.31 6.92
CA THR A 18 19.92 3.89 5.62
C THR A 18 19.88 2.38 5.52
N TYR A 19 19.35 1.87 4.45
CA TYR A 19 19.28 0.44 4.18
C TYR A 19 19.34 0.18 2.69
N SER A 20 19.78 -1.01 2.31
CA SER A 20 19.70 -1.42 0.91
C SER A 20 18.49 -2.30 0.69
N VAL A 21 17.81 -2.03 -0.41
CA VAL A 21 16.76 -2.90 -0.93
C VAL A 21 17.37 -3.70 -2.06
N ASN A 22 17.30 -5.02 -1.97
CA ASN A 22 17.85 -5.95 -2.94
C ASN A 22 19.35 -5.73 -3.30
N LYS A 23 20.08 -4.97 -2.47
CA LYS A 23 21.51 -4.63 -2.63
C LYS A 23 21.89 -3.78 -3.86
N GLU A 24 20.94 -3.29 -4.57
CA GLU A 24 21.14 -2.36 -5.69
C GLU A 24 20.84 -0.93 -5.28
N ASP A 25 19.75 -0.73 -4.55
CA ASP A 25 19.30 0.59 -4.15
C ASP A 25 19.67 0.90 -2.70
N ILE A 26 20.19 2.08 -2.47
CA ILE A 26 20.37 2.62 -1.13
C ILE A 26 19.22 3.57 -0.84
N TRP A 27 18.42 3.19 0.14
CA TRP A 27 17.28 3.97 0.58
C TRP A 27 17.62 4.72 1.87
N VAL A 28 17.03 5.89 1.98
CA VAL A 28 17.09 6.70 3.20
C VAL A 28 15.65 6.95 3.65
N SER A 29 15.32 6.45 4.84
CA SER A 29 14.02 6.69 5.46
C SER A 29 14.14 7.59 6.66
N ARG A 30 13.28 8.58 6.73
CA ARG A 30 13.12 9.45 7.89
C ARG A 30 12.04 8.86 8.79
N VAL A 31 12.39 8.58 10.03
CA VAL A 31 11.47 8.02 11.03
C VAL A 31 11.28 9.05 12.13
N PRO A 32 10.07 9.62 12.28
CA PRO A 32 9.77 10.53 13.38
C PRO A 32 9.96 9.86 14.75
N THR A 33 10.57 10.56 15.67
CA THR A 33 10.72 10.08 17.06
C THR A 33 9.91 10.94 18.02
N PRO A 34 9.40 10.36 19.12
CA PRO A 34 9.52 8.96 19.52
C PRO A 34 8.78 8.02 18.57
N ILE A 35 9.34 6.84 18.33
CA ILE A 35 8.70 5.82 17.49
C ILE A 35 7.38 5.41 18.15
N ARG A 36 6.30 5.55 17.41
CA ARG A 36 5.00 5.06 17.85
C ARG A 36 4.94 3.55 17.70
N THR A 37 4.68 2.87 18.78
CA THR A 37 4.54 1.40 18.80
C THR A 37 3.08 0.95 18.76
N THR A 38 2.16 1.88 18.99
CA THR A 38 0.71 1.64 18.98
C THR A 38 -0.01 2.78 18.28
N TRP A 39 -1.05 2.43 17.55
CA TRP A 39 -2.00 3.36 16.95
C TRP A 39 -3.31 3.26 17.70
N THR A 40 -3.94 4.37 17.99
CA THR A 40 -5.21 4.43 18.71
C THR A 40 -6.16 5.41 18.03
N GLY A 41 -7.45 5.10 18.10
CA GLY A 41 -8.49 5.92 17.52
C GLY A 41 -8.79 5.66 16.05
N PRO A 42 -9.85 6.27 15.52
CA PRO A 42 -10.26 6.10 14.14
C PRO A 42 -9.27 6.78 13.17
N VAL A 43 -9.23 6.27 11.95
CA VAL A 43 -8.52 6.89 10.82
C VAL A 43 -9.54 7.66 9.97
N SER A 44 -9.13 8.85 9.53
CA SER A 44 -9.87 9.65 8.55
C SER A 44 -8.85 10.44 7.74
N ASP A 45 -8.46 9.89 6.60
CA ASP A 45 -7.45 10.46 5.72
C ASP A 45 -8.12 10.84 4.39
N ASN A 46 -8.29 12.15 4.14
CA ASN A 46 -8.80 12.73 2.90
C ASN A 46 -7.70 13.44 2.09
N PHE A 47 -6.46 13.41 2.58
CA PHE A 47 -5.27 13.97 1.96
C PHE A 47 -5.26 15.49 1.72
N ASP A 48 -6.34 16.22 2.06
CA ASP A 48 -6.50 17.67 1.80
C ASP A 48 -5.40 18.54 2.42
N ASP A 49 -4.91 18.15 3.60
CA ASP A 49 -3.87 18.88 4.32
C ASP A 49 -2.44 18.50 3.87
N MET A 50 -2.29 17.58 2.91
CA MET A 50 -1.00 17.10 2.45
C MET A 50 -0.51 17.91 1.24
N GLN A 51 0.78 18.23 1.22
CA GLN A 51 1.38 18.94 0.10
C GLN A 51 1.55 18.00 -1.10
N PRO A 52 1.14 18.43 -2.31
CA PRO A 52 1.38 17.66 -3.54
C PRO A 52 2.86 17.30 -3.71
N GLY A 53 3.11 16.01 -3.95
CA GLY A 53 4.47 15.47 -4.08
C GLY A 53 5.30 15.47 -2.80
N GLY A 54 4.73 15.88 -1.67
CA GLY A 54 5.38 15.89 -0.36
C GLY A 54 5.29 14.56 0.39
N ALA A 55 5.69 14.57 1.66
CA ALA A 55 5.58 13.40 2.53
C ALA A 55 4.10 13.10 2.84
N ILE A 56 3.74 11.83 2.78
CA ILE A 56 2.38 11.35 3.06
C ILE A 56 2.33 10.93 4.53
N ALA A 57 1.79 11.81 5.37
CA ALA A 57 1.78 11.62 6.81
C ALA A 57 1.02 10.35 7.21
N ASN A 58 1.55 9.60 8.18
CA ASN A 58 0.98 8.37 8.73
C ASN A 58 0.90 7.17 7.78
N TRP A 59 1.40 7.28 6.56
CA TRP A 59 1.46 6.20 5.59
C TRP A 59 2.90 5.72 5.38
N ASN A 60 3.09 4.41 5.30
CA ASN A 60 4.34 3.81 4.84
C ASN A 60 4.30 3.66 3.33
N ILE A 61 5.24 4.26 2.65
CA ILE A 61 5.25 4.36 1.19
C ILE A 61 6.40 3.54 0.62
N TYR A 62 6.09 2.70 -0.37
CA TYR A 62 7.05 2.13 -1.29
C TYR A 62 6.77 2.68 -2.69
N SER A 63 7.72 3.44 -3.22
CA SER A 63 7.55 4.23 -4.45
C SER A 63 8.83 4.18 -5.29
N PRO A 64 9.07 3.07 -5.99
CA PRO A 64 10.24 2.92 -6.84
C PRO A 64 10.14 3.75 -8.13
N ARG A 65 11.15 3.67 -8.99
CA ARG A 65 11.35 4.57 -10.14
C ARG A 65 10.14 4.70 -11.06
N TRP A 66 9.47 3.60 -11.40
CA TRP A 66 8.38 3.54 -12.39
C TRP A 66 7.04 3.11 -11.80
N ALA A 67 7.00 2.83 -10.50
CA ALA A 67 5.79 2.55 -9.75
C ALA A 67 5.71 3.50 -8.55
N ARG A 68 4.90 4.56 -8.63
CA ARG A 68 4.98 5.69 -7.72
C ARG A 68 3.73 5.90 -6.89
N VAL A 69 3.97 6.36 -5.65
CA VAL A 69 2.92 6.83 -4.74
C VAL A 69 3.20 8.31 -4.42
N TYR A 70 2.19 9.15 -4.58
CA TYR A 70 2.28 10.59 -4.27
C TYR A 70 0.89 11.17 -4.05
N VAL A 71 0.80 12.35 -3.45
CA VAL A 71 -0.42 13.17 -3.43
C VAL A 71 -0.38 14.13 -4.61
N ASN A 72 -1.45 14.18 -5.39
CA ASN A 72 -1.57 15.05 -6.57
C ASN A 72 -2.03 16.48 -6.21
N ASP A 73 -2.12 17.36 -7.22
CA ASP A 73 -2.54 18.76 -7.04
C ASP A 73 -4.03 18.90 -6.63
N THR A 74 -4.81 17.85 -6.75
CA THR A 74 -6.21 17.79 -6.30
C THR A 74 -6.35 17.04 -4.98
N HIS A 75 -5.24 16.86 -4.26
CA HIS A 75 -5.17 16.25 -2.93
C HIS A 75 -5.69 14.81 -2.81
N GLN A 76 -5.51 14.00 -3.85
CA GLN A 76 -5.76 12.56 -3.79
C GLN A 76 -4.47 11.78 -3.69
N LEU A 77 -4.50 10.65 -3.01
CA LEU A 77 -3.41 9.68 -3.04
C LEU A 77 -3.39 8.97 -4.40
N CYS A 78 -2.31 9.15 -5.14
CA CYS A 78 -2.10 8.53 -6.45
C CYS A 78 -1.17 7.34 -6.33
N LEU A 79 -1.55 6.22 -6.94
CA LEU A 79 -0.67 5.10 -7.20
C LEU A 79 -0.55 4.95 -8.72
N THR A 80 0.68 4.99 -9.22
CA THR A 80 0.96 4.74 -10.64
C THR A 80 1.88 3.55 -10.77
N ASP A 81 1.72 2.81 -11.85
CA ASP A 81 2.60 1.73 -12.17
C ASP A 81 2.85 1.66 -13.68
N SER A 82 4.12 1.71 -14.06
CA SER A 82 4.62 1.44 -15.40
C SER A 82 5.87 0.56 -15.35
N ASP A 83 6.06 -0.16 -14.25
CA ASP A 83 7.13 -1.13 -14.06
C ASP A 83 6.60 -2.55 -14.29
N ARG A 84 7.35 -3.36 -15.01
CA ARG A 84 6.96 -4.75 -15.31
C ARG A 84 7.15 -5.68 -14.11
N TYR A 85 8.06 -5.34 -13.19
CA TYR A 85 8.58 -6.25 -12.17
C TYR A 85 8.56 -5.69 -10.76
N ASP A 86 8.11 -4.45 -10.60
CA ASP A 86 8.03 -3.79 -9.30
C ASP A 86 6.61 -3.24 -9.09
N TYR A 87 6.35 -2.62 -7.96
CA TYR A 87 5.03 -2.18 -7.53
C TYR A 87 5.08 -0.85 -6.77
N ALA A 88 3.98 -0.13 -6.76
CA ALA A 88 3.73 0.96 -5.84
C ALA A 88 2.87 0.49 -4.67
N ARG A 89 3.20 0.90 -3.45
CA ARG A 89 2.43 0.51 -2.25
C ARG A 89 2.36 1.62 -1.21
N ALA A 90 1.15 1.79 -0.65
CA ALA A 90 0.89 2.63 0.50
C ALA A 90 0.26 1.78 1.61
N ILE A 91 0.82 1.83 2.82
CA ILE A 91 0.30 1.08 3.99
C ILE A 91 -0.11 2.05 5.08
N ARG A 92 -1.34 1.92 5.55
CA ARG A 92 -1.87 2.60 6.73
C ARG A 92 -1.98 1.62 7.89
N VAL A 93 -1.24 1.88 8.96
CA VAL A 93 -1.37 1.14 10.22
C VAL A 93 -2.47 1.79 11.07
N PHE A 94 -3.29 0.98 11.70
CA PHE A 94 -4.40 1.44 12.54
C PHE A 94 -4.54 0.59 13.81
N GLU A 95 -5.44 0.99 14.68
CA GLU A 95 -5.69 0.28 15.93
C GLU A 95 -6.29 -1.10 15.69
N ALA A 96 -5.64 -2.14 16.20
CA ALA A 96 -6.11 -3.51 16.06
C ALA A 96 -7.38 -3.76 16.88
N LYS A 97 -8.48 -4.08 16.23
CA LYS A 97 -9.79 -4.35 16.86
C LYS A 97 -10.46 -5.57 16.24
N PRO A 98 -11.24 -6.34 17.01
CA PRO A 98 -11.98 -7.48 16.47
C PRO A 98 -13.13 -7.05 15.56
N ARG A 99 -13.61 -5.81 15.68
CA ARG A 99 -14.54 -5.18 14.79
C ARG A 99 -13.88 -3.96 14.16
N THR A 100 -13.85 -3.93 12.83
CA THR A 100 -13.20 -2.87 12.06
C THR A 100 -14.00 -2.62 10.79
N ASP A 101 -14.40 -1.38 10.60
CA ASP A 101 -15.11 -0.91 9.42
C ASP A 101 -14.15 -0.03 8.60
N ILE A 102 -13.80 -0.45 7.40
CA ILE A 102 -12.88 0.26 6.48
C ILE A 102 -13.69 0.74 5.29
N ALA A 103 -13.54 1.99 4.92
CA ALA A 103 -14.09 2.52 3.69
C ALA A 103 -13.11 3.45 3.00
N LEU A 104 -13.12 3.45 1.68
CA LEU A 104 -12.31 4.33 0.85
C LEU A 104 -12.97 4.53 -0.51
N ASP A 105 -12.69 5.66 -1.13
CA ASP A 105 -13.10 5.96 -2.49
C ASP A 105 -11.93 5.74 -3.44
N ILE A 106 -12.19 5.05 -4.55
CA ILE A 106 -11.17 4.74 -5.56
C ILE A 106 -11.67 5.14 -6.94
N GLN A 107 -10.81 5.75 -7.72
CA GLN A 107 -11.00 5.95 -9.15
C GLN A 107 -9.89 5.24 -9.91
N VAL A 108 -10.26 4.32 -10.78
CA VAL A 108 -9.35 3.71 -11.75
C VAL A 108 -9.31 4.59 -12.99
N SER A 109 -8.24 5.35 -13.18
CA SER A 109 -8.09 6.28 -14.30
C SER A 109 -7.45 5.64 -15.51
N ALA A 110 -6.53 4.70 -15.29
CA ALA A 110 -5.90 3.87 -16.32
C ALA A 110 -5.51 2.52 -15.72
N GLU A 111 -5.52 1.48 -16.53
CA GLU A 111 -5.14 0.12 -16.16
C GLU A 111 -4.04 -0.41 -17.06
N ASN A 112 -3.25 -1.32 -16.52
CA ASN A 112 -2.35 -2.21 -17.24
C ASN A 112 -2.76 -3.68 -16.98
N ASP A 113 -1.86 -4.62 -17.18
CA ASP A 113 -2.16 -6.04 -16.95
C ASP A 113 -2.16 -6.44 -15.47
N ASP A 114 -1.66 -5.57 -14.58
CA ASP A 114 -1.58 -5.83 -13.16
C ASP A 114 -2.79 -5.25 -12.40
N PRO A 115 -3.32 -5.96 -11.42
CA PRO A 115 -4.43 -5.47 -10.62
C PRO A 115 -3.99 -4.39 -9.62
N MET A 116 -4.93 -3.54 -9.22
CA MET A 116 -4.83 -2.86 -7.94
C MET A 116 -5.35 -3.79 -6.85
N GLU A 117 -4.59 -3.96 -5.78
CA GLU A 117 -4.98 -4.77 -4.63
C GLU A 117 -5.03 -3.95 -3.34
N ILE A 118 -6.08 -4.21 -2.57
CA ILE A 118 -6.30 -3.66 -1.23
C ILE A 118 -6.26 -4.84 -0.26
N ASP A 119 -5.16 -4.98 0.46
CA ASP A 119 -4.99 -6.02 1.46
C ASP A 119 -5.28 -5.47 2.85
N VAL A 120 -6.12 -6.17 3.60
CA VAL A 120 -6.21 -6.00 5.05
C VAL A 120 -5.43 -7.14 5.70
N THR A 121 -4.45 -6.78 6.53
CA THR A 121 -3.58 -7.76 7.19
C THR A 121 -3.52 -7.53 8.70
N ASP A 122 -3.12 -8.54 9.42
CA ASP A 122 -2.76 -8.44 10.82
C ASP A 122 -1.36 -7.80 11.01
N ARG A 123 -0.89 -7.72 12.26
CA ARG A 123 0.42 -7.19 12.62
C ARG A 123 1.61 -7.99 12.05
N HIS A 124 1.42 -9.27 11.73
CA HIS A 124 2.45 -10.16 11.19
C HIS A 124 2.48 -10.16 9.67
N GLY A 125 1.49 -9.52 9.02
CA GLY A 125 1.33 -9.48 7.58
C GLY A 125 0.48 -10.63 7.04
N GLU A 126 -0.16 -11.42 7.92
CA GLU A 126 -1.11 -12.44 7.50
C GLU A 126 -2.36 -11.76 6.94
N ARG A 127 -2.75 -12.17 5.74
CA ARG A 127 -3.86 -11.59 5.00
C ARG A 127 -5.20 -12.03 5.57
N ILE A 128 -6.07 -11.07 5.88
CA ILE A 128 -7.45 -11.28 6.32
C ILE A 128 -8.37 -11.27 5.10
N VAL A 129 -8.20 -10.31 4.20
CA VAL A 129 -8.93 -10.20 2.94
C VAL A 129 -8.10 -9.43 1.93
N CYS A 130 -8.26 -9.78 0.66
CA CYS A 130 -7.74 -9.02 -0.49
C CYS A 130 -8.89 -8.60 -1.39
N VAL A 131 -9.02 -7.31 -1.62
CA VAL A 131 -9.93 -6.74 -2.63
C VAL A 131 -9.09 -6.37 -3.84
N SER A 132 -9.46 -6.88 -5.01
CA SER A 132 -8.76 -6.63 -6.27
C SER A 132 -9.67 -5.88 -7.24
N LEU A 133 -9.13 -4.83 -7.85
CA LEU A 133 -9.75 -4.08 -8.95
C LEU A 133 -8.96 -4.39 -10.22
N HIS A 134 -9.59 -5.07 -11.18
CA HIS A 134 -8.95 -5.44 -12.43
C HIS A 134 -9.97 -5.61 -13.55
N ARG A 135 -9.72 -5.00 -14.70
CA ARG A 135 -10.53 -5.12 -15.92
C ARG A 135 -12.02 -4.89 -15.71
N GLY A 136 -12.35 -3.81 -14.97
CA GLY A 136 -13.73 -3.40 -14.71
C GLY A 136 -14.44 -4.20 -13.60
N LEU A 137 -13.76 -5.16 -12.97
CA LEU A 137 -14.33 -5.99 -11.91
C LEU A 137 -13.72 -5.67 -10.55
N VAL A 138 -14.56 -5.71 -9.52
CA VAL A 138 -14.14 -5.72 -8.11
C VAL A 138 -14.35 -7.13 -7.59
N SER A 139 -13.29 -7.74 -7.08
CA SER A 139 -13.35 -9.07 -6.46
C SER A 139 -12.74 -9.06 -5.07
N ALA A 140 -13.23 -9.94 -4.20
CA ALA A 140 -12.68 -10.17 -2.87
C ALA A 140 -12.32 -11.65 -2.76
N ASP A 141 -11.05 -11.94 -2.52
CA ASP A 141 -10.49 -13.30 -2.49
C ASP A 141 -10.97 -14.17 -3.66
N GLY A 142 -10.97 -13.59 -4.87
CA GLY A 142 -11.37 -14.25 -6.12
C GLY A 142 -12.88 -14.31 -6.38
N LYS A 143 -13.73 -13.89 -5.42
CA LYS A 143 -15.18 -13.78 -5.63
C LYS A 143 -15.54 -12.39 -6.12
N GLN A 144 -16.24 -12.28 -7.24
CA GLN A 144 -16.74 -10.98 -7.71
C GLN A 144 -17.76 -10.41 -6.72
N VAL A 145 -17.52 -9.16 -6.29
CA VAL A 145 -18.37 -8.40 -5.35
C VAL A 145 -18.85 -7.09 -5.94
N GLY A 146 -18.39 -6.71 -7.14
CA GLY A 146 -18.80 -5.49 -7.80
C GLY A 146 -18.19 -5.33 -9.18
N SER A 147 -18.38 -4.15 -9.73
CA SER A 147 -17.75 -3.71 -10.99
C SER A 147 -17.50 -2.20 -10.91
N TYR A 148 -16.59 -1.69 -11.75
CA TYR A 148 -16.31 -0.27 -11.88
C TYR A 148 -16.20 0.15 -13.34
N THR A 149 -16.24 1.45 -13.55
CA THR A 149 -16.02 2.08 -14.86
C THR A 149 -14.81 2.99 -14.74
N LEU A 150 -13.91 2.96 -15.73
CA LEU A 150 -12.75 3.82 -15.78
C LEU A 150 -13.14 5.30 -15.66
N GLY A 151 -12.39 6.05 -14.87
CA GLY A 151 -12.59 7.46 -14.62
C GLY A 151 -13.78 7.79 -13.68
N GLN A 152 -14.47 6.79 -13.14
CA GLN A 152 -15.56 6.98 -12.16
C GLN A 152 -15.09 6.58 -10.76
N TRP A 153 -15.50 7.36 -9.77
CA TRP A 153 -15.27 7.04 -8.37
C TRP A 153 -16.13 5.84 -7.93
N GLN A 154 -15.52 4.93 -7.20
CA GLN A 154 -16.15 3.75 -6.61
C GLN A 154 -15.94 3.78 -5.11
N HIS A 155 -16.97 3.54 -4.36
CA HIS A 155 -16.87 3.36 -2.91
C HIS A 155 -16.63 1.89 -2.58
N ILE A 156 -15.54 1.60 -1.87
CA ILE A 156 -15.19 0.27 -1.39
C ILE A 156 -15.37 0.25 0.12
N SER A 157 -16.18 -0.68 0.61
CA SER A 157 -16.34 -0.94 2.05
C SER A 157 -15.86 -2.35 2.39
N ILE A 158 -15.17 -2.49 3.51
CA ILE A 158 -14.69 -3.76 4.07
C ILE A 158 -15.08 -3.79 5.54
N ASP A 159 -15.99 -4.67 5.89
CA ASP A 159 -16.48 -4.82 7.25
C ASP A 159 -15.94 -6.13 7.83
N ILE A 160 -15.23 -6.04 8.93
CA ILE A 160 -14.67 -7.17 9.65
C ILE A 160 -15.29 -7.21 11.04
N ASP A 161 -15.97 -8.29 11.36
CA ASP A 161 -16.63 -8.48 12.66
C ASP A 161 -16.33 -9.88 13.21
N HIS A 162 -15.43 -9.97 14.20
CA HIS A 162 -15.04 -11.23 14.85
C HIS A 162 -14.70 -12.36 13.87
N GLY A 163 -13.93 -12.04 12.81
CA GLY A 163 -13.50 -12.98 11.80
C GLY A 163 -14.50 -13.23 10.66
N ARG A 164 -15.66 -12.59 10.68
CA ARG A 164 -16.54 -12.49 9.50
C ARG A 164 -16.09 -11.31 8.67
N VAL A 165 -16.04 -11.47 7.38
CA VAL A 165 -15.65 -10.41 6.45
C VAL A 165 -16.73 -10.20 5.42
N SER A 166 -17.11 -8.96 5.19
CA SER A 166 -17.90 -8.58 4.04
C SER A 166 -17.22 -7.44 3.27
N VAL A 167 -17.34 -7.48 1.94
CA VAL A 167 -16.78 -6.49 1.04
C VAL A 167 -17.93 -5.98 0.16
N CYS A 168 -18.16 -4.67 0.15
CA CYS A 168 -19.26 -4.04 -0.57
C CYS A 168 -20.62 -4.71 -0.28
N GLY A 169 -20.84 -5.12 0.98
CA GLY A 169 -22.07 -5.81 1.41
C GLY A 169 -22.14 -7.30 1.05
N HIS A 170 -21.12 -7.87 0.43
CA HIS A 170 -21.04 -9.30 0.10
C HIS A 170 -20.18 -10.04 1.11
N GLU A 171 -20.74 -11.05 1.76
CA GLU A 171 -19.96 -11.92 2.64
C GLU A 171 -18.91 -12.71 1.83
N VAL A 172 -17.68 -12.67 2.31
CA VAL A 172 -16.54 -13.38 1.73
C VAL A 172 -15.91 -14.29 2.79
N ALA A 173 -15.24 -15.34 2.35
CA ALA A 173 -14.53 -16.22 3.27
C ALA A 173 -13.35 -15.44 3.88
N ALA A 174 -13.30 -15.33 5.21
CA ALA A 174 -12.13 -14.80 5.87
C ALA A 174 -10.94 -15.75 5.64
N LEU A 175 -9.83 -15.20 5.22
CA LEU A 175 -8.58 -15.93 5.22
C LEU A 175 -8.12 -16.10 6.69
N HIS A 176 -7.63 -17.28 7.00
CA HIS A 176 -7.41 -17.75 8.37
C HIS A 176 -6.38 -16.91 9.14
N THR A 177 -6.83 -15.95 9.92
CA THR A 177 -6.01 -15.35 10.96
C THR A 177 -6.76 -15.31 12.28
N ALA A 178 -6.07 -15.66 13.36
CA ALA A 178 -6.58 -15.50 14.72
C ALA A 178 -6.35 -14.09 15.27
N GLN A 179 -5.71 -13.22 14.50
CA GLN A 179 -5.34 -11.87 14.90
C GLN A 179 -6.32 -10.84 14.35
N ASN A 180 -6.43 -9.72 15.05
CA ASN A 180 -7.22 -8.58 14.58
C ASN A 180 -6.55 -7.88 13.39
N PRO A 181 -7.32 -7.23 12.49
CA PRO A 181 -6.76 -6.38 11.45
C PRO A 181 -5.99 -5.19 12.06
N GLU A 182 -4.87 -4.84 11.44
CA GLU A 182 -4.01 -3.75 11.91
C GLU A 182 -3.41 -2.93 10.76
N ARG A 183 -3.48 -3.42 9.52
CA ARG A 183 -2.90 -2.75 8.36
C ARG A 183 -3.84 -2.80 7.17
N LEU A 184 -3.98 -1.65 6.53
CA LEU A 184 -4.56 -1.49 5.20
C LEU A 184 -3.41 -1.23 4.23
N SER A 185 -3.23 -2.10 3.26
CA SER A 185 -2.21 -1.98 2.22
C SER A 185 -2.87 -1.79 0.87
N ILE A 186 -2.57 -0.71 0.19
CA ILE A 186 -3.04 -0.41 -1.16
C ILE A 186 -1.84 -0.55 -2.08
N ARG A 187 -1.94 -1.42 -3.10
CA ARG A 187 -0.84 -1.75 -3.98
C ARG A 187 -1.30 -1.81 -5.44
N THR A 188 -0.46 -1.36 -6.35
CA THR A 188 -0.58 -1.61 -7.79
C THR A 188 0.73 -2.14 -8.33
N GLY A 189 0.68 -3.05 -9.30
CA GLY A 189 1.85 -3.75 -9.82
C GLY A 189 2.11 -5.09 -9.14
N GLN A 190 3.02 -5.86 -9.71
CA GLN A 190 3.39 -7.17 -9.20
C GLN A 190 4.38 -7.04 -8.04
N TYR A 191 4.33 -7.98 -7.09
CA TYR A 191 5.43 -8.12 -6.17
C TYR A 191 6.70 -8.42 -6.95
N ARG A 192 7.77 -7.68 -6.60
CA ARG A 192 9.04 -7.77 -7.29
C ARG A 192 9.52 -9.21 -7.40
N ASP A 193 9.70 -9.68 -8.62
CA ASP A 193 10.23 -11.01 -8.87
C ASP A 193 11.72 -11.07 -8.52
N LEU A 194 12.05 -12.03 -7.68
CA LEU A 194 13.40 -12.44 -7.36
C LEU A 194 13.65 -13.83 -7.99
N PRO A 195 14.84 -14.19 -8.41
CA PRO A 195 16.11 -13.50 -8.24
C PRO A 195 16.34 -12.50 -9.35
N ASN A 196 16.58 -11.35 -8.95
CA ASN A 196 17.28 -10.47 -9.83
C ASN A 196 18.72 -10.45 -9.34
N ARG A 197 19.58 -9.70 -9.98
CA ARG A 197 21.01 -9.53 -9.71
C ARG A 197 21.37 -9.22 -8.24
N GLN A 198 20.50 -9.46 -7.29
CA GLN A 198 20.47 -8.75 -6.03
C GLN A 198 20.58 -9.64 -4.82
N THR A 199 20.64 -10.93 -4.99
CA THR A 199 21.02 -11.83 -3.91
C THR A 199 22.54 -12.04 -3.91
N PRO A 200 23.25 -11.63 -2.87
CA PRO A 200 24.70 -11.45 -2.90
C PRO A 200 25.54 -12.70 -3.00
N ASN A 201 24.98 -13.85 -2.91
CA ASN A 201 25.69 -15.12 -2.95
C ASN A 201 25.19 -16.01 -4.11
N GLN A 202 24.46 -15.43 -5.02
CA GLN A 202 24.05 -16.12 -6.25
C GLN A 202 24.84 -15.56 -7.42
N ASP A 203 25.17 -16.40 -8.37
CA ASP A 203 25.65 -15.96 -9.65
C ASP A 203 24.70 -14.93 -10.23
N PRO A 204 25.19 -13.87 -10.88
CA PRO A 204 24.33 -12.85 -11.42
C PRO A 204 23.32 -13.49 -12.39
N ALA A 205 22.06 -13.53 -11.98
CA ALA A 205 21.00 -13.92 -12.88
C ALA A 205 20.99 -12.95 -14.08
N PRO A 206 20.69 -13.40 -15.28
CA PRO A 206 20.51 -12.49 -16.41
C PRO A 206 19.39 -11.49 -16.06
N PRO A 207 19.47 -10.25 -16.54
CA PRO A 207 18.38 -9.30 -16.35
C PRO A 207 17.08 -9.87 -16.86
N LEU A 208 15.99 -9.62 -16.15
CA LEU A 208 14.66 -10.00 -16.59
C LEU A 208 14.36 -9.31 -17.94
N PRO A 209 13.67 -9.98 -18.88
CA PRO A 209 13.38 -9.40 -20.19
C PRO A 209 12.61 -8.09 -20.07
N GLY A 210 13.10 -7.02 -20.69
CA GLY A 210 12.45 -5.71 -20.67
C GLY A 210 12.50 -4.99 -19.32
N CYS A 211 13.46 -5.31 -18.43
CA CYS A 211 13.60 -4.67 -17.11
C CYS A 211 13.96 -3.18 -17.19
N ASP A 212 14.44 -2.70 -18.31
CA ASP A 212 14.75 -1.29 -18.58
C ASP A 212 13.65 -0.60 -19.42
N GLU A 213 12.54 -1.27 -19.67
CA GLU A 213 11.42 -0.78 -20.48
C GLU A 213 10.19 -0.51 -19.61
N ARG A 214 9.53 0.61 -19.88
CA ARG A 214 8.23 0.89 -19.26
C ARG A 214 7.12 0.13 -19.97
N ILE A 215 6.17 -0.35 -19.16
CA ILE A 215 4.90 -0.88 -19.67
C ILE A 215 3.84 0.24 -19.73
N GLN A 216 2.67 -0.08 -20.29
CA GLN A 216 1.51 0.80 -20.28
C GLN A 216 1.22 1.23 -18.81
N PRO A 217 1.14 2.54 -18.52
CA PRO A 217 0.94 2.99 -17.16
C PRO A 217 -0.46 2.68 -16.65
N ALA A 218 -0.54 2.19 -15.41
CA ALA A 218 -1.75 2.24 -14.60
C ALA A 218 -1.78 3.51 -13.75
N LEU A 219 -2.97 4.00 -13.42
CA LEU A 219 -3.20 5.14 -12.54
C LEU A 219 -4.46 4.92 -11.71
N TYR A 220 -4.28 4.91 -10.41
CA TYR A 220 -5.34 4.82 -9.42
C TYR A 220 -5.31 6.04 -8.51
N LEU A 221 -6.49 6.60 -8.24
CA LEU A 221 -6.69 7.67 -7.26
C LEU A 221 -7.42 7.09 -6.06
N VAL A 222 -7.00 7.45 -4.87
CA VAL A 222 -7.61 7.04 -3.60
C VAL A 222 -7.89 8.26 -2.76
N ASP A 223 -9.07 8.28 -2.13
CA ASP A 223 -9.53 9.36 -1.28
C ASP A 223 -10.43 8.84 -0.15
N ASN A 224 -10.73 9.70 0.82
CA ASN A 224 -11.71 9.47 1.88
C ASN A 224 -11.50 8.15 2.64
N VAL A 225 -10.26 7.80 2.96
CA VAL A 225 -9.95 6.58 3.70
C VAL A 225 -10.39 6.72 5.14
N THR A 226 -11.33 5.88 5.58
CA THR A 226 -11.81 5.83 6.96
C THR A 226 -11.65 4.43 7.54
N ILE A 227 -11.23 4.35 8.81
CA ILE A 227 -11.13 3.09 9.56
C ILE A 227 -11.66 3.33 10.98
N LYS A 228 -12.64 2.53 11.41
CA LYS A 228 -13.35 2.70 12.68
C LYS A 228 -13.32 1.43 13.52
#